data_d4aa2a06fc826fd34a84f3bc88719bc5
#
_entry.id   d4aa2a06fc826fd34a84f3bc88719bc5
#
_cell.length_a   1.000
_cell.length_b   1.000
_cell.length_c   1.000
_cell.angle_alpha   90.00
_cell.angle_beta   90.00
_cell.angle_gamma   90.00
#
_symmetry.space_group_name_H-M   'P 1'
#
loop_
_entity.id
_entity.type
_entity.pdbx_description
1 polymer ?
#
loop_
_entity_poly.entity_id
_entity_poly.type
_entity_poly.pdbx_seq_one_letter_code
_entity_poly.pdbx_strand_id
1 'polypeptide(L)'
;MVYVLDRHKRPLMPCTEKRARLLLERGRAVVHKMVPFTIRLKDRLVENSVLQPVALKLDPGSNVTGGAAIRDSKETIGLYECRHRTDIKGRMAARRAQRRSRRNRKTRYRKPRFNNRRPEQCAACGKNAEHGSRYCRPCAVARNFVNNGHREARLPPSLRARVEQTMGWISKLRALLPITSIAMELVRFDTQLMRNPDITGVEYQQGTLAGYEVREYLLEKFGHQCAYCRGASGDPVLNVEHVIPRNPDR
;
A
#
# COMPACT_ATOMS: atom_id res chain seq x y z
N MET A 1 20.33 -7.92 -21.22
CA MET A 1 19.64 -6.75 -21.79
C MET A 1 20.13 -5.49 -21.11
N VAL A 2 20.32 -4.39 -21.85
CA VAL A 2 20.85 -3.11 -21.35
C VAL A 2 19.82 -2.01 -21.56
N TYR A 3 19.56 -1.22 -20.54
CA TYR A 3 18.67 -0.06 -20.61
C TYR A 3 19.38 1.10 -21.31
N VAL A 4 18.64 1.83 -22.13
CA VAL A 4 19.18 2.92 -22.95
C VAL A 4 18.39 4.19 -22.68
N LEU A 5 19.09 5.26 -22.41
CA LEU A 5 18.53 6.59 -22.26
C LEU A 5 19.00 7.51 -23.38
N ASP A 6 18.19 8.48 -23.71
CA ASP A 6 18.55 9.57 -24.62
C ASP A 6 19.51 10.59 -23.98
N ARG A 7 19.90 11.61 -24.73
CA ARG A 7 20.75 12.71 -24.23
C ARG A 7 20.17 13.40 -22.98
N HIS A 8 18.84 13.48 -22.88
CA HIS A 8 18.12 14.12 -21.77
C HIS A 8 17.67 13.13 -20.68
N LYS A 9 18.22 11.90 -20.68
CA LYS A 9 17.92 10.84 -19.71
C LYS A 9 16.48 10.30 -19.79
N ARG A 10 15.80 10.48 -20.93
CA ARG A 10 14.50 9.86 -21.18
C ARG A 10 14.70 8.44 -21.72
N PRO A 11 13.82 7.49 -21.37
CA PRO A 11 13.99 6.09 -21.76
C PRO A 11 13.79 5.87 -23.26
N LEU A 12 14.67 5.08 -23.83
CA LEU A 12 14.61 4.55 -25.18
C LEU A 12 14.39 3.03 -25.14
N MET A 13 14.22 2.41 -26.33
CA MET A 13 14.16 0.96 -26.40
C MET A 13 15.45 0.34 -25.88
N PRO A 14 15.36 -0.69 -25.02
CA PRO A 14 16.54 -1.41 -24.55
C PRO A 14 17.25 -2.13 -25.67
N CYS A 15 18.52 -2.42 -25.49
CA CYS A 15 19.32 -3.09 -26.50
C CYS A 15 20.04 -4.33 -25.95
N THR A 16 20.58 -5.13 -26.84
CA THR A 16 21.45 -6.26 -26.49
C THR A 16 22.78 -5.78 -25.90
N GLU A 17 23.44 -6.60 -25.14
CA GLU A 17 24.76 -6.32 -24.55
C GLU A 17 25.82 -6.05 -25.61
N LYS A 18 25.80 -6.83 -26.72
CA LYS A 18 26.68 -6.63 -27.86
C LYS A 18 26.53 -5.23 -28.45
N ARG A 19 25.28 -4.78 -28.67
CA ARG A 19 25.02 -3.43 -29.18
C ARG A 19 25.44 -2.32 -28.23
N ALA A 20 25.20 -2.52 -26.93
CA ALA A 20 25.62 -1.56 -25.90
C ALA A 20 27.16 -1.41 -25.88
N ARG A 21 27.90 -2.52 -25.97
CA ARG A 21 29.36 -2.50 -26.02
C ARG A 21 29.87 -1.71 -27.23
N LEU A 22 29.35 -1.99 -28.40
CA LEU A 22 29.72 -1.25 -29.63
C LEU A 22 29.41 0.26 -29.53
N LEU A 23 28.31 0.64 -28.86
CA LEU A 23 27.98 2.06 -28.69
C LEU A 23 28.94 2.76 -27.71
N LEU A 24 29.41 2.07 -26.70
CA LEU A 24 30.39 2.55 -25.74
C LEU A 24 31.77 2.66 -26.39
N GLU A 25 32.23 1.65 -27.11
CA GLU A 25 33.52 1.64 -27.85
C GLU A 25 33.60 2.77 -28.88
N ARG A 26 32.50 3.01 -29.61
CA ARG A 26 32.41 4.12 -30.57
C ARG A 26 32.25 5.51 -29.93
N GLY A 27 32.27 5.60 -28.60
CA GLY A 27 32.11 6.87 -27.87
C GLY A 27 30.73 7.55 -28.00
N ARG A 28 29.73 6.88 -28.65
CA ARG A 28 28.35 7.38 -28.81
C ARG A 28 27.50 7.28 -27.58
N ALA A 29 27.89 6.43 -26.65
CA ALA A 29 27.21 6.26 -25.37
C ALA A 29 28.19 6.44 -24.20
N VAL A 30 27.63 6.69 -23.03
CA VAL A 30 28.34 6.68 -21.73
C VAL A 30 27.57 5.83 -20.74
N VAL A 31 28.28 5.20 -19.81
CA VAL A 31 27.62 4.49 -18.71
C VAL A 31 26.92 5.50 -17.82
N HIS A 32 25.63 5.31 -17.62
CA HIS A 32 24.82 6.18 -16.78
C HIS A 32 24.64 5.59 -15.38
N LYS A 33 24.41 4.27 -15.30
CA LYS A 33 24.18 3.56 -14.05
C LYS A 33 24.68 2.12 -14.17
N MET A 34 25.28 1.61 -13.09
CA MET A 34 25.79 0.23 -13.06
C MET A 34 24.69 -0.80 -12.72
N VAL A 35 23.78 -0.45 -11.80
CA VAL A 35 22.69 -1.37 -11.37
C VAL A 35 21.36 -0.65 -11.36
N PRO A 36 20.40 -1.03 -12.20
CA PRO A 36 20.54 -1.89 -13.38
C PRO A 36 21.44 -1.22 -14.42
N PHE A 37 22.16 -2.04 -15.22
CA PHE A 37 23.09 -1.49 -16.18
C PHE A 37 22.37 -0.67 -17.25
N THR A 38 22.72 0.60 -17.30
CA THR A 38 22.04 1.62 -18.12
C THR A 38 23.06 2.49 -18.82
N ILE A 39 22.94 2.64 -20.12
CA ILE A 39 23.76 3.54 -20.93
C ILE A 39 22.95 4.75 -21.37
N ARG A 40 23.63 5.88 -21.57
CA ARG A 40 23.04 7.12 -22.10
C ARG A 40 23.69 7.46 -23.42
N LEU A 41 22.87 7.67 -24.46
CA LEU A 41 23.33 8.12 -25.76
C LEU A 41 23.64 9.63 -25.73
N LYS A 42 24.68 10.04 -26.46
CA LYS A 42 25.08 11.44 -26.57
C LYS A 42 24.41 12.16 -27.74
N ASP A 43 24.08 11.40 -28.78
CA ASP A 43 23.70 11.86 -30.12
C ASP A 43 22.23 11.61 -30.47
N ARG A 44 21.42 11.04 -29.56
CA ARG A 44 20.04 10.67 -29.87
C ARG A 44 19.04 11.26 -28.88
N LEU A 45 17.89 11.66 -29.39
CA LEU A 45 16.72 12.13 -28.64
C LEU A 45 15.54 11.20 -28.84
N VAL A 46 14.61 11.18 -27.90
CA VAL A 46 13.36 10.41 -28.00
C VAL A 46 12.57 10.81 -29.24
N GLU A 47 12.49 12.12 -29.54
CA GLU A 47 11.75 12.67 -30.68
C GLU A 47 12.25 12.14 -32.03
N ASN A 48 13.56 11.86 -32.13
CA ASN A 48 14.20 11.34 -33.32
C ASN A 48 14.36 9.81 -33.29
N SER A 49 13.59 9.12 -32.47
CA SER A 49 13.69 7.68 -32.25
C SER A 49 12.34 7.01 -32.45
N VAL A 50 12.33 5.91 -33.18
CA VAL A 50 11.14 5.06 -33.27
C VAL A 50 11.07 4.21 -32.02
N LEU A 51 10.03 4.43 -31.19
CA LEU A 51 9.73 3.65 -30.01
C LEU A 51 8.59 2.69 -30.32
N GLN A 52 8.78 1.44 -29.97
CA GLN A 52 7.72 0.43 -30.01
C GLN A 52 6.87 0.53 -28.73
N PRO A 53 5.57 0.23 -28.79
CA PRO A 53 4.74 0.23 -27.59
C PRO A 53 5.20 -0.86 -26.62
N VAL A 54 5.43 -0.46 -25.36
CA VAL A 54 5.80 -1.36 -24.28
C VAL A 54 4.70 -1.38 -23.23
N ALA A 55 4.09 -2.53 -23.02
CA ALA A 55 3.12 -2.76 -21.96
C ALA A 55 3.80 -3.35 -20.72
N LEU A 56 3.56 -2.76 -19.55
CA LEU A 56 3.94 -3.33 -18.26
C LEU A 56 2.74 -4.10 -17.70
N LYS A 57 2.84 -5.42 -17.66
CA LYS A 57 1.85 -6.29 -16.99
C LYS A 57 2.28 -6.56 -15.57
N LEU A 58 1.35 -6.42 -14.64
CA LEU A 58 1.57 -6.59 -13.21
C LEU A 58 0.68 -7.71 -12.66
N ASP A 59 1.28 -8.56 -11.87
CA ASP A 59 0.62 -9.60 -11.09
C ASP A 59 0.84 -9.31 -9.59
N PRO A 60 -0.14 -8.69 -8.90
CA PRO A 60 0.00 -8.31 -7.51
C PRO A 60 -0.15 -9.51 -6.59
N GLY A 61 0.95 -9.93 -5.98
CA GLY A 61 0.98 -10.96 -4.94
C GLY A 61 1.05 -10.39 -3.52
N SER A 62 0.79 -11.25 -2.54
CA SER A 62 0.81 -10.86 -1.11
C SER A 62 2.20 -10.45 -0.60
N ASN A 63 3.24 -11.16 -1.00
CA ASN A 63 4.63 -10.92 -0.61
C ASN A 63 5.48 -10.38 -1.76
N VAL A 64 5.14 -10.72 -2.99
CA VAL A 64 5.86 -10.34 -4.19
C VAL A 64 4.85 -9.92 -5.25
N THR A 65 5.08 -8.79 -5.88
CA THR A 65 4.38 -8.39 -7.10
C THR A 65 5.26 -8.73 -8.28
N GLY A 66 4.80 -9.59 -9.17
CA GLY A 66 5.41 -9.89 -10.45
C GLY A 66 5.18 -8.77 -11.45
N GLY A 67 6.10 -8.60 -12.40
CA GLY A 67 5.94 -7.68 -13.50
C GLY A 67 6.64 -8.17 -14.76
N ALA A 68 5.99 -8.00 -15.92
CA ALA A 68 6.55 -8.30 -17.22
C ALA A 68 6.44 -7.09 -18.13
N ALA A 69 7.56 -6.66 -18.71
CA ALA A 69 7.54 -5.68 -19.79
C ALA A 69 7.48 -6.41 -21.13
N ILE A 70 6.45 -6.11 -21.91
CA ILE A 70 6.15 -6.80 -23.19
C ILE A 70 6.14 -5.76 -24.31
N ARG A 71 6.87 -6.05 -25.38
CA ARG A 71 6.94 -5.25 -26.59
C ARG A 71 5.94 -5.76 -27.60
N ASP A 72 5.17 -4.86 -28.23
CA ASP A 72 4.19 -5.16 -29.28
C ASP A 72 3.24 -6.32 -28.92
N SER A 73 2.95 -6.50 -27.63
CA SER A 73 2.11 -7.59 -27.09
C SER A 73 2.62 -9.01 -27.38
N LYS A 74 3.84 -9.17 -27.89
CA LYS A 74 4.39 -10.46 -28.34
C LYS A 74 5.69 -10.83 -27.64
N GLU A 75 6.61 -9.91 -27.48
CA GLU A 75 7.95 -10.20 -27.00
C GLU A 75 8.15 -9.71 -25.56
N THR A 76 8.55 -10.61 -24.66
CA THR A 76 8.93 -10.24 -23.30
C THR A 76 10.32 -9.64 -23.29
N ILE A 77 10.39 -8.35 -22.96
CA ILE A 77 11.65 -7.62 -22.83
C ILE A 77 12.34 -7.94 -21.49
N GLY A 78 11.56 -8.05 -20.41
CA GLY A 78 12.10 -8.34 -19.10
C GLY A 78 11.04 -8.77 -18.10
N LEU A 79 11.48 -9.58 -17.15
CA LEU A 79 10.70 -10.00 -15.99
C LEU A 79 11.26 -9.32 -14.74
N TYR A 80 10.38 -8.92 -13.85
CA TYR A 80 10.72 -8.15 -12.66
C TYR A 80 9.96 -8.65 -11.44
N GLU A 81 10.56 -8.52 -10.29
CA GLU A 81 9.94 -8.82 -8.99
C GLU A 81 10.02 -7.60 -8.07
N CYS A 82 8.90 -7.23 -7.49
CA CYS A 82 8.82 -6.27 -6.41
C CYS A 82 8.49 -7.00 -5.11
N ARG A 83 9.51 -7.24 -4.28
CA ARG A 83 9.33 -7.88 -2.97
C ARG A 83 8.79 -6.88 -1.95
N HIS A 84 7.64 -7.19 -1.39
CA HIS A 84 7.03 -6.37 -0.36
C HIS A 84 7.72 -6.54 0.99
N ARG A 85 7.66 -5.50 1.79
CA ARG A 85 8.30 -5.54 3.11
C ARG A 85 7.47 -6.39 4.07
N THR A 86 8.06 -7.43 4.62
CA THR A 86 7.46 -8.33 5.62
C THR A 86 7.95 -8.04 7.04
N ASP A 87 9.01 -7.22 7.20
CA ASP A 87 9.69 -6.94 8.46
C ASP A 87 9.03 -5.83 9.30
N ILE A 88 7.94 -5.23 8.84
CA ILE A 88 7.30 -4.05 9.46
C ILE A 88 6.85 -4.34 10.89
N LYS A 89 6.23 -5.50 11.14
CA LYS A 89 5.74 -5.91 12.47
C LYS A 89 6.88 -5.98 13.47
N GLY A 90 8.00 -6.62 13.11
CA GLY A 90 9.20 -6.72 13.95
C GLY A 90 9.82 -5.34 14.25
N ARG A 91 9.97 -4.48 13.24
CA ARG A 91 10.50 -3.12 13.42
C ARG A 91 9.61 -2.25 14.29
N MET A 92 8.28 -2.38 14.17
CA MET A 92 7.34 -1.65 15.03
C MET A 92 7.43 -2.13 16.48
N ALA A 93 7.57 -3.45 16.72
CA ALA A 93 7.79 -4.01 18.04
C ALA A 93 9.12 -3.52 18.65
N ALA A 94 10.21 -3.53 17.88
CA ALA A 94 11.50 -3.02 18.32
C ALA A 94 11.45 -1.53 18.68
N ARG A 95 10.80 -0.70 17.84
CA ARG A 95 10.59 0.73 18.14
C ARG A 95 9.74 0.94 19.41
N ARG A 96 8.72 0.10 19.63
CA ARG A 96 7.91 0.12 20.86
C ARG A 96 8.76 -0.20 22.08
N ALA A 97 9.60 -1.24 22.01
CA ALA A 97 10.51 -1.63 23.09
C ALA A 97 11.52 -0.53 23.40
N GLN A 98 12.14 0.08 22.38
CA GLN A 98 13.06 1.21 22.57
C GLN A 98 12.39 2.42 23.22
N ARG A 99 11.16 2.78 22.79
CA ARG A 99 10.41 3.88 23.41
C ARG A 99 10.09 3.58 24.87
N ARG A 100 9.71 2.34 25.18
CA ARG A 100 9.46 1.88 26.56
C ARG A 100 10.74 1.99 27.41
N SER A 101 11.86 1.48 26.91
CA SER A 101 13.15 1.55 27.56
C SER A 101 13.59 3.00 27.84
N ARG A 102 13.45 3.92 26.84
CA ARG A 102 13.77 5.35 27.03
C ARG A 102 12.90 6.02 28.11
N ARG A 103 11.61 5.68 28.17
CA ARG A 103 10.70 6.20 29.22
C ARG A 103 11.12 5.69 30.59
N ASN A 104 11.44 4.42 30.72
CA ASN A 104 11.80 3.81 32.00
C ASN A 104 13.14 4.30 32.54
N ARG A 105 14.12 4.61 31.68
CA ARG A 105 15.44 5.13 32.11
C ARG A 105 15.39 6.50 32.78
N LYS A 106 14.42 7.34 32.46
CA LYS A 106 14.32 8.71 33.00
C LYS A 106 13.22 8.90 34.02
N THR A 107 12.45 7.87 34.36
CA THR A 107 11.38 7.96 35.34
C THR A 107 11.94 7.66 36.72
N ARG A 108 12.19 8.74 37.51
CA ARG A 108 12.07 8.62 38.95
C ARG A 108 10.61 8.27 39.26
N TYR A 109 10.38 7.35 40.20
CA TYR A 109 9.04 7.06 40.68
C TYR A 109 8.45 8.37 41.26
N ARG A 110 7.59 9.00 40.50
CA ARG A 110 6.80 10.17 40.90
C ARG A 110 5.35 9.74 40.90
N LYS A 111 4.63 10.07 41.98
CA LYS A 111 3.18 9.96 41.97
C LYS A 111 2.66 10.66 40.68
N PRO A 112 1.71 10.06 39.97
CA PRO A 112 1.22 10.62 38.68
C PRO A 112 0.64 12.02 38.95
N ARG A 113 1.29 13.06 38.48
CA ARG A 113 0.85 14.45 38.63
C ARG A 113 -0.53 14.70 38.02
N PHE A 114 -0.93 13.86 37.10
CA PHE A 114 -2.17 14.03 36.32
C PHE A 114 -3.41 13.47 37.02
N ASN A 115 -3.27 12.54 37.98
CA ASN A 115 -4.42 11.99 38.72
C ASN A 115 -5.10 13.02 39.64
N ASN A 116 -4.36 14.03 40.09
CA ASN A 116 -4.90 15.07 41.00
C ASN A 116 -5.53 16.26 40.25
N ARG A 117 -5.50 16.28 38.89
CA ARG A 117 -6.03 17.37 38.07
C ARG A 117 -7.17 16.93 37.16
N ARG A 118 -7.74 15.76 37.37
CA ARG A 118 -8.82 15.27 36.51
C ARG A 118 -10.11 15.93 36.97
N PRO A 119 -10.84 16.57 36.03
CA PRO A 119 -12.13 17.14 36.37
C PRO A 119 -13.08 16.02 36.80
N GLU A 120 -13.76 16.21 37.91
CA GLU A 120 -14.82 15.30 38.38
C GLU A 120 -16.02 15.33 37.42
N GLN A 121 -16.15 16.40 36.65
CA GLN A 121 -17.22 16.60 35.68
C GLN A 121 -16.69 16.47 34.24
N CYS A 122 -17.53 15.91 33.38
CA CYS A 122 -17.28 15.79 31.93
C CYS A 122 -17.17 17.16 31.29
N ALA A 123 -16.06 17.39 30.58
CA ALA A 123 -15.80 18.65 29.89
C ALA A 123 -16.79 18.97 28.75
N ALA A 124 -17.60 18.00 28.32
CA ALA A 124 -18.55 18.18 27.22
C ALA A 124 -20.01 18.33 27.67
N CYS A 125 -20.44 17.64 28.73
CA CYS A 125 -21.85 17.61 29.14
C CYS A 125 -22.07 17.90 30.65
N GLY A 126 -21.03 18.19 31.42
CA GLY A 126 -21.12 18.46 32.84
C GLY A 126 -21.49 17.28 33.77
N LYS A 127 -21.81 16.10 33.22
CA LYS A 127 -22.07 14.88 34.01
C LYS A 127 -20.78 14.34 34.62
N ASN A 128 -20.88 13.46 35.60
CA ASN A 128 -19.71 12.85 36.22
C ASN A 128 -18.82 12.18 35.16
N ALA A 129 -17.55 12.51 35.14
CA ALA A 129 -16.57 11.89 34.26
C ALA A 129 -16.20 10.50 34.78
N GLU A 130 -15.85 9.56 33.88
CA GLU A 130 -15.31 8.28 34.30
C GLU A 130 -13.96 8.44 34.99
N HIS A 131 -13.71 7.57 35.99
CA HIS A 131 -12.45 7.56 36.71
C HIS A 131 -11.27 7.48 35.73
N GLY A 132 -10.51 8.52 35.72
CA GLY A 132 -9.35 8.58 34.84
C GLY A 132 -9.59 9.20 33.46
N SER A 133 -10.80 9.61 33.13
CA SER A 133 -11.16 10.26 31.89
C SER A 133 -11.50 11.74 32.06
N ARG A 134 -11.38 12.51 31.01
CA ARG A 134 -11.84 13.90 30.91
C ARG A 134 -13.31 13.98 30.51
N TYR A 135 -13.88 12.87 30.07
CA TYR A 135 -15.22 12.76 29.52
C TYR A 135 -15.97 11.59 30.15
N CYS A 136 -17.30 11.70 30.30
CA CYS A 136 -18.15 10.55 30.57
C CYS A 136 -18.15 9.59 29.34
N ARG A 137 -18.50 8.33 29.57
CA ARG A 137 -18.44 7.28 28.53
C ARG A 137 -19.16 7.66 27.22
N PRO A 138 -20.42 8.17 27.23
CA PRO A 138 -21.09 8.58 26.01
C PRO A 138 -20.33 9.68 25.24
N CYS A 139 -19.83 10.70 25.94
CA CYS A 139 -19.09 11.79 25.30
C CYS A 139 -17.71 11.36 24.80
N ALA A 140 -17.04 10.42 25.46
CA ALA A 140 -15.78 9.86 25.03
C ALA A 140 -15.96 9.04 23.76
N VAL A 141 -17.01 8.22 23.68
CA VAL A 141 -17.37 7.43 22.50
C VAL A 141 -17.72 8.35 21.34
N ALA A 142 -18.62 9.32 21.52
CA ALA A 142 -19.01 10.28 20.48
C ALA A 142 -17.79 11.05 19.94
N ARG A 143 -16.87 11.49 20.82
CA ARG A 143 -15.65 12.19 20.42
C ARG A 143 -14.66 11.33 19.65
N ASN A 144 -14.53 10.07 20.05
CA ASN A 144 -13.67 9.11 19.33
C ASN A 144 -14.24 8.82 17.92
N PHE A 145 -15.56 8.71 17.79
CA PHE A 145 -16.22 8.58 16.50
C PHE A 145 -16.00 9.81 15.62
N VAL A 146 -16.20 11.01 16.15
CA VAL A 146 -15.99 12.26 15.42
C VAL A 146 -14.54 12.37 14.94
N ASN A 147 -13.55 12.04 15.77
CA ASN A 147 -12.14 12.07 15.38
C ASN A 147 -11.76 10.99 14.39
N ASN A 148 -12.48 9.87 14.31
CA ASN A 148 -12.26 8.81 13.33
C ASN A 148 -13.08 9.04 12.04
N GLY A 149 -14.24 9.71 12.12
CA GLY A 149 -15.16 9.96 11.00
C GLY A 149 -14.70 11.04 10.01
N HIS A 150 -13.79 11.93 10.40
CA HIS A 150 -13.32 13.03 9.54
C HIS A 150 -12.04 12.73 8.78
N ARG A 151 -11.55 11.52 8.79
CA ARG A 151 -10.44 11.14 7.92
C ARG A 151 -11.03 10.54 6.65
N GLU A 152 -11.14 11.38 5.62
CA GLU A 152 -11.37 10.95 4.24
C GLU A 152 -10.68 9.63 3.97
N ALA A 153 -11.41 8.70 3.35
CA ALA A 153 -10.99 7.40 2.82
C ALA A 153 -9.52 7.02 3.08
N ARG A 154 -9.22 6.61 4.31
CA ARG A 154 -7.84 6.32 4.69
C ARG A 154 -7.60 4.83 4.60
N LEU A 155 -6.91 4.41 3.56
CA LEU A 155 -6.34 3.07 3.50
C LEU A 155 -5.50 2.78 4.76
N PRO A 156 -5.62 1.59 5.35
CA PRO A 156 -4.72 1.14 6.41
C PRO A 156 -3.26 1.39 6.03
N PRO A 157 -2.41 1.82 6.98
CA PRO A 157 -1.00 2.16 6.67
C PRO A 157 -0.23 1.05 5.96
N SER A 158 -0.56 -0.21 6.22
CA SER A 158 0.06 -1.36 5.56
C SER A 158 -0.31 -1.47 4.08
N LEU A 159 -1.59 -1.26 3.74
CA LEU A 159 -2.07 -1.28 2.36
C LEU A 159 -1.56 -0.06 1.60
N ARG A 160 -1.60 1.12 2.22
CA ARG A 160 -1.03 2.33 1.64
C ARG A 160 0.46 2.17 1.33
N ALA A 161 1.23 1.58 2.25
CA ALA A 161 2.65 1.32 2.02
C ALA A 161 2.90 0.36 0.84
N ARG A 162 2.04 -0.65 0.63
CA ARG A 162 2.12 -1.55 -0.54
C ARG A 162 1.83 -0.79 -1.83
N VAL A 163 0.76 0.01 -1.86
CA VAL A 163 0.43 0.83 -3.02
C VAL A 163 1.58 1.78 -3.35
N GLU A 164 2.09 2.53 -2.37
CA GLU A 164 3.20 3.46 -2.56
C GLU A 164 4.48 2.75 -3.04
N GLN A 165 4.76 1.56 -2.51
CA GLN A 165 5.90 0.75 -2.94
C GLN A 165 5.75 0.31 -4.39
N THR A 166 4.58 -0.20 -4.78
CA THR A 166 4.29 -0.63 -6.17
C THR A 166 4.35 0.57 -7.12
N MET A 167 3.76 1.70 -6.77
CA MET A 167 3.81 2.92 -7.58
C MET A 167 5.25 3.45 -7.72
N GLY A 168 6.03 3.43 -6.64
CA GLY A 168 7.44 3.80 -6.68
C GLY A 168 8.27 2.85 -7.56
N TRP A 169 7.94 1.58 -7.56
CA TRP A 169 8.58 0.59 -8.43
C TRP A 169 8.22 0.79 -9.91
N ILE A 170 6.95 1.01 -10.22
CA ILE A 170 6.48 1.36 -11.57
C ILE A 170 7.19 2.63 -12.08
N SER A 171 7.30 3.65 -11.23
CA SER A 171 7.99 4.89 -11.59
C SER A 171 9.47 4.66 -11.95
N LYS A 172 10.14 3.78 -11.22
CA LYS A 172 11.53 3.38 -11.54
C LYS A 172 11.63 2.65 -12.88
N LEU A 173 10.68 1.76 -13.19
CA LEU A 173 10.63 1.07 -14.48
C LEU A 173 10.33 2.03 -15.63
N ARG A 174 9.42 2.99 -15.42
CA ARG A 174 9.13 4.05 -16.41
C ARG A 174 10.33 4.95 -16.71
N ALA A 175 11.22 5.13 -15.76
CA ALA A 175 12.47 5.86 -15.96
C ALA A 175 13.51 5.07 -16.78
N LEU A 176 13.34 3.74 -16.92
CA LEU A 176 14.28 2.86 -17.62
C LEU A 176 13.74 2.35 -18.96
N LEU A 177 12.42 2.26 -19.11
CA LEU A 177 11.71 1.72 -20.26
C LEU A 177 10.64 2.70 -20.76
N PRO A 178 10.42 2.83 -22.06
CA PRO A 178 9.37 3.65 -22.63
C PRO A 178 8.00 2.97 -22.51
N ILE A 179 7.50 2.84 -21.26
CA ILE A 179 6.24 2.18 -20.97
C ILE A 179 5.08 3.06 -21.43
N THR A 180 4.28 2.56 -22.35
CA THR A 180 3.11 3.22 -22.92
C THR A 180 1.83 2.84 -22.22
N SER A 181 1.72 1.60 -21.72
CA SER A 181 0.52 1.10 -21.05
C SER A 181 0.87 0.25 -19.82
N ILE A 182 -0.05 0.20 -18.88
CA ILE A 182 0.07 -0.65 -17.69
C ILE A 182 -1.21 -1.47 -17.61
N ALA A 183 -1.07 -2.79 -17.49
CA ALA A 183 -2.15 -3.72 -17.22
C ALA A 183 -1.88 -4.41 -15.88
N MET A 184 -2.90 -4.58 -15.07
CA MET A 184 -2.81 -5.25 -13.79
C MET A 184 -3.84 -6.36 -13.72
N GLU A 185 -3.44 -7.51 -13.26
CA GLU A 185 -4.35 -8.61 -13.00
C GLU A 185 -5.20 -8.28 -11.76
N LEU A 186 -6.52 -8.37 -11.90
CA LEU A 186 -7.47 -8.21 -10.80
C LEU A 186 -7.81 -9.59 -10.24
N VAL A 187 -6.93 -10.14 -9.43
CA VAL A 187 -7.15 -11.41 -8.74
C VAL A 187 -7.81 -11.14 -7.39
N ARG A 188 -8.85 -11.92 -7.09
CA ARG A 188 -9.36 -12.02 -5.73
C ARG A 188 -8.43 -12.97 -4.96
N PHE A 189 -7.53 -12.42 -4.17
CA PHE A 189 -6.69 -13.24 -3.30
C PHE A 189 -7.51 -13.74 -2.11
N ASP A 190 -7.63 -15.05 -2.01
CA ASP A 190 -8.03 -15.68 -0.78
C ASP A 190 -6.78 -15.89 0.09
N THR A 191 -6.47 -14.89 0.89
CA THR A 191 -5.27 -14.89 1.74
C THR A 191 -5.32 -15.98 2.82
N GLN A 192 -6.51 -16.45 3.18
CA GLN A 192 -6.69 -17.53 4.15
C GLN A 192 -6.38 -18.88 3.52
N LEU A 193 -6.91 -19.15 2.31
CA LEU A 193 -6.60 -20.35 1.55
C LEU A 193 -5.12 -20.44 1.18
N MET A 194 -4.50 -19.31 0.85
CA MET A 194 -3.06 -19.26 0.56
C MET A 194 -2.18 -19.57 1.78
N ARG A 195 -2.66 -19.27 2.98
CA ARG A 195 -1.94 -19.54 4.23
C ARG A 195 -2.17 -20.96 4.75
N ASN A 196 -3.37 -21.46 4.57
CA ASN A 196 -3.78 -22.82 4.95
C ASN A 196 -4.65 -23.39 3.83
N PRO A 197 -4.12 -24.26 2.94
CA PRO A 197 -4.85 -24.86 1.83
C PRO A 197 -6.05 -25.69 2.26
N ASP A 198 -6.04 -26.21 3.48
CA ASP A 198 -7.09 -27.09 4.02
C ASP A 198 -8.18 -26.34 4.78
N ILE A 199 -8.13 -25.00 4.77
CA ILE A 199 -9.10 -24.18 5.51
C ILE A 199 -10.52 -24.36 4.97
N THR A 200 -11.47 -24.70 5.83
CA THR A 200 -12.87 -24.92 5.46
C THR A 200 -13.85 -24.33 6.47
N GLY A 201 -15.05 -24.01 6.03
CA GLY A 201 -16.21 -23.71 6.86
C GLY A 201 -16.00 -22.60 7.90
N VAL A 202 -16.11 -22.95 9.18
CA VAL A 202 -16.08 -22.02 10.33
C VAL A 202 -14.71 -21.36 10.50
N GLU A 203 -13.63 -22.05 10.16
CA GLU A 203 -12.27 -21.51 10.25
C GLU A 203 -12.07 -20.29 9.32
N TYR A 204 -12.74 -20.29 8.17
CA TYR A 204 -12.78 -19.15 7.26
C TYR A 204 -13.41 -17.92 7.90
N GLN A 205 -14.40 -18.09 8.76
CA GLN A 205 -15.14 -17.01 9.40
C GLN A 205 -14.42 -16.47 10.65
N GLN A 206 -13.61 -17.31 11.30
CA GLN A 206 -12.91 -16.99 12.55
C GLN A 206 -11.44 -16.62 12.37
N GLY A 207 -10.91 -16.75 11.17
CA GLY A 207 -9.52 -16.40 10.87
C GLY A 207 -9.22 -14.91 11.12
N THR A 208 -8.02 -14.61 11.58
CA THR A 208 -7.55 -13.23 11.85
C THR A 208 -7.60 -12.30 10.62
N LEU A 209 -7.73 -12.86 9.42
CA LEU A 209 -7.83 -12.14 8.14
C LEU A 209 -9.24 -12.17 7.55
N ALA A 210 -10.21 -12.82 8.25
CA ALA A 210 -11.57 -12.96 7.77
C ALA A 210 -12.22 -11.58 7.55
N GLY A 211 -12.61 -11.31 6.31
CA GLY A 211 -13.34 -10.10 5.92
C GLY A 211 -12.58 -8.77 6.03
N TYR A 212 -11.33 -8.77 6.54
CA TYR A 212 -10.58 -7.53 6.76
C TYR A 212 -10.32 -6.77 5.45
N GLU A 213 -9.82 -7.46 4.43
CA GLU A 213 -9.55 -6.83 3.13
C GLU A 213 -10.83 -6.46 2.39
N VAL A 214 -11.85 -7.31 2.46
CA VAL A 214 -13.17 -7.06 1.84
C VAL A 214 -13.84 -5.86 2.51
N ARG A 215 -13.81 -5.79 3.83
CA ARG A 215 -14.42 -4.69 4.58
C ARG A 215 -13.77 -3.35 4.24
N GLU A 216 -12.45 -3.28 4.26
CA GLU A 216 -11.70 -2.06 3.94
C GLU A 216 -11.92 -1.63 2.48
N TYR A 217 -11.95 -2.58 1.55
CA TYR A 217 -12.28 -2.31 0.16
C TYR A 217 -13.70 -1.74 0.00
N LEU A 218 -14.69 -2.30 0.70
CA LEU A 218 -16.06 -1.81 0.63
C LEU A 218 -16.21 -0.43 1.26
N LEU A 219 -15.55 -0.17 2.38
CA LEU A 219 -15.53 1.14 3.02
C LEU A 219 -14.97 2.20 2.07
N GLU A 220 -13.85 1.90 1.40
CA GLU A 220 -13.26 2.78 0.40
C GLU A 220 -14.20 3.00 -0.78
N LYS A 221 -14.74 1.90 -1.35
CA LYS A 221 -15.65 1.95 -2.49
C LYS A 221 -16.88 2.82 -2.26
N PHE A 222 -17.43 2.80 -1.05
CA PHE A 222 -18.63 3.55 -0.68
C PHE A 222 -18.34 4.83 0.11
N GLY A 223 -17.08 5.29 0.12
CA GLY A 223 -16.68 6.54 0.78
C GLY A 223 -16.98 6.58 2.27
N HIS A 224 -16.87 5.43 2.96
CA HIS A 224 -17.22 5.26 4.38
C HIS A 224 -18.65 5.64 4.73
N GLN A 225 -19.58 5.51 3.79
CA GLN A 225 -21.01 5.74 3.96
C GLN A 225 -21.83 4.48 3.71
N CYS A 226 -22.99 4.40 4.32
CA CYS A 226 -23.93 3.30 4.05
C CYS A 226 -24.40 3.37 2.59
N ALA A 227 -24.30 2.26 1.85
CA ALA A 227 -24.73 2.17 0.46
C ALA A 227 -26.24 2.40 0.27
N TYR A 228 -27.06 2.12 1.31
CA TYR A 228 -28.51 2.28 1.26
C TYR A 228 -28.96 3.70 1.65
N CYS A 229 -28.53 4.18 2.81
CA CYS A 229 -29.04 5.45 3.35
C CYS A 229 -28.09 6.64 3.19
N ARG A 230 -26.87 6.43 2.70
CA ARG A 230 -25.82 7.46 2.51
C ARG A 230 -25.66 8.37 3.72
N GLY A 231 -25.75 7.78 4.92
CA GLY A 231 -25.60 8.50 6.18
C GLY A 231 -26.90 9.06 6.76
N ALA A 232 -28.07 8.92 6.10
CA ALA A 232 -29.35 9.46 6.57
C ALA A 232 -29.84 8.84 7.90
N SER A 233 -29.43 7.59 8.22
CA SER A 233 -29.76 6.92 9.49
C SER A 233 -29.04 7.49 10.70
N GLY A 234 -27.94 8.22 10.50
CA GLY A 234 -27.09 8.71 11.59
C GLY A 234 -26.36 7.59 12.36
N ASP A 235 -26.47 6.34 11.94
CA ASP A 235 -25.78 5.23 12.56
C ASP A 235 -24.31 5.23 12.11
N PRO A 236 -23.36 5.34 13.04
CA PRO A 236 -21.94 5.36 12.72
C PRO A 236 -21.36 3.96 12.46
N VAL A 237 -22.12 2.89 12.72
CA VAL A 237 -21.65 1.51 12.58
C VAL A 237 -22.04 1.00 11.19
N LEU A 238 -21.02 0.77 10.34
CA LEU A 238 -21.20 0.19 9.01
C LEU A 238 -20.93 -1.30 9.07
N ASN A 239 -21.95 -2.09 8.72
CA ASN A 239 -21.86 -3.54 8.60
C ASN A 239 -21.72 -3.95 7.14
N VAL A 240 -21.05 -5.09 6.91
CA VAL A 240 -20.95 -5.70 5.59
C VAL A 240 -22.09 -6.69 5.45
N GLU A 241 -22.99 -6.43 4.50
CA GLU A 241 -24.13 -7.30 4.21
C GLU A 241 -24.04 -7.89 2.81
N HIS A 242 -24.67 -9.05 2.63
CA HIS A 242 -24.80 -9.69 1.33
C HIS A 242 -26.06 -9.17 0.65
N VAL A 243 -25.95 -8.65 -0.57
CA VAL A 243 -27.10 -8.22 -1.39
C VAL A 243 -28.03 -9.40 -1.69
N ILE A 244 -27.45 -10.59 -1.87
CA ILE A 244 -28.18 -11.85 -1.99
C ILE A 244 -27.79 -12.70 -0.78
N PRO A 245 -28.72 -13.03 0.13
CA PRO A 245 -28.43 -13.88 1.28
C PRO A 245 -27.86 -15.23 0.86
N ARG A 246 -26.86 -15.73 1.58
CA ARG A 246 -26.29 -17.06 1.29
C ARG A 246 -27.25 -18.21 1.60
N ASN A 247 -28.22 -17.99 2.50
CA ASN A 247 -29.27 -18.90 2.85
C ASN A 247 -30.60 -18.15 2.82
N PRO A 248 -31.47 -18.35 1.81
CA PRO A 248 -32.76 -17.70 1.74
C PRO A 248 -33.77 -18.19 2.80
N ASP A 249 -33.45 -19.27 3.54
CA ASP A 249 -34.31 -19.92 4.54
C ASP A 249 -33.91 -19.64 6.01
N ARG A 250 -33.18 -18.57 6.28
CA ARG A 250 -32.90 -18.13 7.65
C ARG A 250 -33.27 -16.69 7.88
#